data_cfb03812b09ed689746011e727bcc487
#
_entry.id   cfb03812b09ed689746011e727bcc487
#
_cell.length_a   1.000
_cell.length_b   1.000
_cell.length_c   1.000
_cell.angle_alpha   90.00
_cell.angle_beta   90.00
_cell.angle_gamma   90.00
#
_symmetry.space_group_name_H-M   'P 1'
#
loop_
_entity.id
_entity.type
_entity.pdbx_description
1 polymer ?
#
loop_
_entity_poly.entity_id
_entity_poly.type
_entity_poly.pdbx_seq_one_letter_code
_entity_poly.pdbx_strand_id
1 'polypeptide(L)'
;PIKTLAHYMNPWSFWWLRLALRFVGHLMIPTVPFKELFFLDTAKQFRQALKMPLIYVGGVMGRENAETALAEGFDFVQIGHALVRDTDFVNKMREEQYHSECKRSNYCVARMYTLDMKCHECDKDIPKYLKKEAKKYEEMWYPSEK
;
A
#
# COMPACT_ATOMS: atom_id res chain seq x y z
N PRO A 1 -6.50 -3.92 4.91
CA PRO A 1 -7.29 -4.62 5.94
C PRO A 1 -8.45 -5.39 5.33
N ILE A 2 -8.66 -6.64 5.73
CA ILE A 2 -9.69 -7.53 5.16
C ILE A 2 -11.10 -6.96 5.30
N LYS A 3 -11.39 -6.24 6.38
CA LYS A 3 -12.71 -5.63 6.62
C LYS A 3 -13.03 -4.52 5.62
N THR A 4 -12.04 -3.73 5.20
CA THR A 4 -12.19 -2.73 4.15
C THR A 4 -12.51 -3.39 2.82
N LEU A 5 -11.78 -4.45 2.48
CA LEU A 5 -12.01 -5.24 1.29
C LEU A 5 -13.42 -5.88 1.30
N ALA A 6 -13.79 -6.55 2.40
CA ALA A 6 -15.11 -7.15 2.57
C ALA A 6 -16.26 -6.13 2.50
N HIS A 7 -16.01 -4.87 2.91
CA HIS A 7 -17.04 -3.82 2.83
C HIS A 7 -17.29 -3.35 1.40
N TYR A 8 -16.23 -3.17 0.59
CA TYR A 8 -16.33 -2.54 -0.73
C TYR A 8 -16.39 -3.52 -1.91
N MET A 9 -15.77 -4.70 -1.82
CA MET A 9 -15.68 -5.61 -2.97
C MET A 9 -16.97 -6.31 -3.38
N ASN A 10 -18.00 -6.34 -2.51
CA ASN A 10 -19.22 -7.05 -2.87
C ASN A 10 -20.50 -6.40 -2.29
N PRO A 11 -21.06 -5.39 -2.97
CA PRO A 11 -22.32 -4.78 -2.54
C PRO A 11 -23.54 -5.68 -2.77
N TRP A 12 -23.49 -6.70 -3.65
CA TRP A 12 -24.67 -7.39 -4.16
C TRP A 12 -24.89 -8.81 -3.70
N SER A 13 -23.89 -9.51 -3.20
CA SER A 13 -24.09 -10.91 -2.82
C SER A 13 -23.66 -11.21 -1.39
N PHE A 14 -24.51 -11.93 -0.68
CA PHE A 14 -24.22 -12.63 0.56
C PHE A 14 -23.82 -11.74 1.75
N TRP A 15 -24.80 -11.01 2.28
CA TRP A 15 -24.65 -10.29 3.55
C TRP A 15 -24.01 -11.17 4.66
N TRP A 16 -24.29 -12.47 4.67
CA TRP A 16 -23.71 -13.45 5.59
C TRP A 16 -22.20 -13.66 5.34
N LEU A 17 -21.72 -13.61 4.07
CA LEU A 17 -20.29 -13.69 3.76
C LEU A 17 -19.54 -12.45 4.28
N ARG A 18 -20.14 -11.26 4.16
CA ARG A 18 -19.58 -10.04 4.76
C ARG A 18 -19.49 -10.16 6.27
N LEU A 19 -20.51 -10.74 6.90
CA LEU A 19 -20.50 -10.98 8.34
C LEU A 19 -19.43 -12.00 8.73
N ALA A 20 -19.34 -13.12 8.02
CA ALA A 20 -18.32 -14.14 8.23
C ALA A 20 -16.90 -13.56 8.06
N LEU A 21 -16.62 -12.84 6.98
CA LEU A 21 -15.31 -12.19 6.75
C LEU A 21 -14.97 -11.14 7.81
N ARG A 22 -15.95 -10.51 8.40
CA ARG A 22 -15.74 -9.56 9.50
C ARG A 22 -15.19 -10.23 10.76
N PHE A 23 -15.60 -11.46 11.05
CA PHE A 23 -15.19 -12.21 12.24
C PHE A 23 -14.02 -13.15 11.99
N VAL A 24 -14.00 -13.85 10.86
CA VAL A 24 -13.01 -14.91 10.56
C VAL A 24 -11.92 -14.44 9.60
N GLY A 25 -12.15 -13.34 8.88
CA GLY A 25 -11.23 -12.86 7.82
C GLY A 25 -9.80 -12.59 8.30
N HIS A 26 -9.60 -12.22 9.56
CA HIS A 26 -8.26 -12.01 10.14
C HIS A 26 -7.46 -13.31 10.30
N LEU A 27 -8.14 -14.47 10.37
CA LEU A 27 -7.49 -15.78 10.37
C LEU A 27 -7.06 -16.22 8.97
N MET A 28 -7.82 -15.79 7.95
CA MET A 28 -7.54 -16.15 6.55
C MET A 28 -6.45 -15.28 5.94
N ILE A 29 -6.41 -14.00 6.29
CA ILE A 29 -5.43 -13.04 5.75
C ILE A 29 -4.73 -12.36 6.93
N PRO A 30 -3.53 -12.84 7.28
CA PRO A 30 -2.75 -12.23 8.35
C PRO A 30 -2.37 -10.79 7.98
N THR A 31 -2.37 -9.91 8.97
CA THR A 31 -1.86 -8.56 8.80
C THR A 31 -0.35 -8.59 8.95
N VAL A 32 0.35 -8.26 7.87
CA VAL A 32 1.81 -8.14 7.87
C VAL A 32 2.16 -6.66 8.08
N PRO A 33 3.05 -6.33 9.02
CA PRO A 33 3.54 -4.97 9.20
C PRO A 33 4.15 -4.45 7.90
N PHE A 34 3.85 -3.20 7.56
CA PHE A 34 4.46 -2.58 6.41
C PHE A 34 5.91 -2.18 6.73
N LYS A 35 6.80 -2.47 5.79
CA LYS A 35 8.19 -2.03 5.77
C LYS A 35 8.47 -1.43 4.41
N GLU A 36 9.16 -0.32 4.35
CA GLU A 36 9.63 0.21 3.07
C GLU A 36 10.59 -0.78 2.43
N LEU A 37 10.59 -0.82 1.10
CA LEU A 37 11.43 -1.75 0.32
C LEU A 37 11.27 -3.24 0.72
N PHE A 38 10.06 -3.65 1.13
CA PHE A 38 9.79 -4.97 1.75
C PHE A 38 10.17 -6.19 0.89
N PHE A 39 10.37 -6.02 -0.40
CA PHE A 39 10.86 -7.08 -1.29
C PHE A 39 12.34 -6.97 -1.64
N LEU A 40 13.07 -5.95 -1.16
CA LEU A 40 14.42 -5.68 -1.64
C LEU A 40 15.37 -6.86 -1.41
N ASP A 41 15.38 -7.42 -0.20
CA ASP A 41 16.27 -8.53 0.15
C ASP A 41 16.02 -9.77 -0.73
N THR A 42 14.73 -10.06 -1.03
CA THR A 42 14.37 -11.16 -1.92
C THR A 42 14.67 -10.82 -3.38
N ALA A 43 14.38 -9.59 -3.81
CA ALA A 43 14.59 -9.13 -5.17
C ALA A 43 16.08 -9.11 -5.56
N LYS A 44 16.98 -8.84 -4.63
CA LYS A 44 18.44 -8.91 -4.84
C LYS A 44 18.91 -10.29 -5.28
N GLN A 45 18.27 -11.37 -4.81
CA GLN A 45 18.60 -12.73 -5.23
C GLN A 45 18.29 -12.93 -6.74
N PHE A 46 17.19 -12.35 -7.24
CA PHE A 46 16.89 -12.37 -8.66
C PHE A 46 17.87 -11.50 -9.45
N ARG A 47 18.28 -10.34 -8.93
CA ARG A 47 19.29 -9.49 -9.59
C ARG A 47 20.63 -10.21 -9.77
N GLN A 48 21.05 -10.98 -8.79
CA GLN A 48 22.28 -11.77 -8.88
C GLN A 48 22.20 -12.90 -9.93
N ALA A 49 21.02 -13.50 -10.09
CA ALA A 49 20.81 -14.63 -11.01
C ALA A 49 20.52 -14.21 -12.44
N LEU A 50 19.95 -13.02 -12.68
CA LEU A 50 19.45 -12.57 -13.96
C LEU A 50 20.27 -11.42 -14.51
N LYS A 51 20.59 -11.49 -15.83
CA LYS A 51 21.34 -10.43 -16.53
C LYS A 51 20.45 -9.47 -17.33
N MET A 52 19.15 -9.75 -17.40
CA MET A 52 18.19 -8.90 -18.12
C MET A 52 17.85 -7.65 -17.29
N PRO A 53 17.34 -6.58 -17.90
CA PRO A 53 16.83 -5.43 -17.17
C PRO A 53 15.72 -5.83 -16.18
N LEU A 54 15.79 -5.33 -14.96
CA LEU A 54 14.85 -5.63 -13.90
C LEU A 54 14.22 -4.36 -13.33
N ILE A 55 12.92 -4.44 -13.05
CA ILE A 55 12.16 -3.38 -12.41
C ILE A 55 11.92 -3.77 -10.95
N TYR A 56 12.37 -2.97 -10.02
CA TYR A 56 12.04 -3.15 -8.61
C TYR A 56 10.61 -2.65 -8.33
N VAL A 57 9.81 -3.46 -7.61
CA VAL A 57 8.49 -3.09 -7.11
C VAL A 57 8.35 -3.50 -5.64
N GLY A 58 7.88 -2.60 -4.79
CA GLY A 58 7.55 -2.92 -3.41
C GLY A 58 8.00 -1.88 -2.39
N GLY A 59 7.07 -1.11 -1.86
CA GLY A 59 7.30 -0.22 -0.73
C GLY A 59 8.15 1.02 -1.02
N VAL A 60 8.16 1.50 -2.26
CA VAL A 60 8.83 2.77 -2.60
C VAL A 60 7.94 3.93 -2.18
N MET A 61 8.42 4.71 -1.20
CA MET A 61 7.69 5.82 -0.58
C MET A 61 8.36 7.18 -0.77
N GLY A 62 9.61 7.21 -1.22
CA GLY A 62 10.38 8.42 -1.40
C GLY A 62 11.54 8.23 -2.35
N ARG A 63 12.27 9.32 -2.57
CA ARG A 63 13.47 9.35 -3.42
C ARG A 63 14.55 8.40 -2.90
N GLU A 64 14.81 8.41 -1.61
CA GLU A 64 15.81 7.54 -0.98
C GLU A 64 15.54 6.04 -1.25
N ASN A 65 14.27 5.61 -1.19
CA ASN A 65 13.91 4.24 -1.52
C ASN A 65 14.20 3.91 -2.99
N ALA A 66 13.92 4.83 -3.90
CA ALA A 66 14.17 4.64 -5.32
C ALA A 66 15.69 4.56 -5.59
N GLU A 67 16.47 5.47 -5.02
CA GLU A 67 17.93 5.50 -5.13
C GLU A 67 18.57 4.22 -4.54
N THR A 68 18.06 3.74 -3.39
CA THR A 68 18.50 2.49 -2.79
C THR A 68 18.26 1.30 -3.72
N ALA A 69 17.09 1.19 -4.32
CA ALA A 69 16.80 0.11 -5.26
C ALA A 69 17.70 0.17 -6.51
N LEU A 70 17.90 1.35 -7.07
CA LEU A 70 18.80 1.53 -8.21
C LEU A 70 20.27 1.20 -7.86
N ALA A 71 20.75 1.59 -6.67
CA ALA A 71 22.09 1.27 -6.19
C ALA A 71 22.32 -0.25 -6.01
N GLU A 72 21.26 -1.01 -5.72
CA GLU A 72 21.29 -2.48 -5.66
C GLU A 72 21.25 -3.16 -7.04
N GLY A 73 21.32 -2.37 -8.13
CA GLY A 73 21.47 -2.84 -9.50
C GLY A 73 20.17 -3.05 -10.26
N PHE A 74 19.04 -2.57 -9.77
CA PHE A 74 17.80 -2.54 -10.55
C PHE A 74 17.86 -1.41 -11.57
N ASP A 75 17.34 -1.66 -12.78
CA ASP A 75 17.39 -0.69 -13.87
C ASP A 75 16.25 0.34 -13.77
N PHE A 76 15.12 -0.06 -13.20
CA PHE A 76 13.93 0.77 -13.03
C PHE A 76 13.25 0.51 -11.68
N VAL A 77 12.42 1.47 -11.26
CA VAL A 77 11.60 1.38 -10.06
C VAL A 77 10.14 1.63 -10.40
N GLN A 78 9.24 0.75 -9.96
CA GLN A 78 7.81 0.91 -10.11
C GLN A 78 7.19 1.45 -8.82
N ILE A 79 6.41 2.52 -8.96
CA ILE A 79 5.75 3.22 -7.86
C ILE A 79 4.24 3.13 -8.04
N GLY A 80 3.52 2.66 -7.03
CA GLY A 80 2.06 2.52 -7.06
C GLY A 80 1.35 3.44 -6.08
N HIS A 81 1.26 3.06 -4.81
CA HIS A 81 0.48 3.76 -3.80
C HIS A 81 0.83 5.25 -3.63
N ALA A 82 2.11 5.61 -3.74
CA ALA A 82 2.54 6.99 -3.65
C ALA A 82 1.95 7.85 -4.77
N LEU A 83 1.93 7.35 -6.01
CA LEU A 83 1.32 8.03 -7.15
C LEU A 83 -0.21 8.11 -7.05
N VAL A 84 -0.88 7.11 -6.50
CA VAL A 84 -2.33 7.17 -6.24
C VAL A 84 -2.65 8.22 -5.17
N ARG A 85 -1.76 8.41 -4.20
CA ARG A 85 -1.92 9.44 -3.15
C ARG A 85 -1.65 10.84 -3.68
N ASP A 86 -0.60 10.97 -4.49
CA ASP A 86 -0.14 12.24 -5.03
C ASP A 86 0.30 12.04 -6.49
N THR A 87 -0.49 12.53 -7.42
CA THR A 87 -0.21 12.41 -8.86
C THR A 87 1.04 13.17 -9.31
N ASP A 88 1.49 14.15 -8.53
CA ASP A 88 2.71 14.93 -8.76
C ASP A 88 3.94 14.40 -8.00
N PHE A 89 3.83 13.22 -7.42
CA PHE A 89 4.85 12.60 -6.57
C PHE A 89 6.24 12.55 -7.21
N VAL A 90 6.33 12.20 -8.51
CA VAL A 90 7.62 12.07 -9.20
C VAL A 90 8.31 13.43 -9.37
N ASN A 91 7.57 14.49 -9.67
CA ASN A 91 8.13 15.83 -9.77
C ASN A 91 8.64 16.32 -8.41
N LYS A 92 7.83 16.12 -7.36
CA LYS A 92 8.24 16.45 -5.98
C LYS A 92 9.50 15.70 -5.54
N MET A 93 9.62 14.41 -5.89
CA MET A 93 10.85 13.65 -5.64
C MET A 93 12.07 14.20 -6.38
N ARG A 94 11.88 14.80 -7.57
CA ARG A 94 12.99 15.41 -8.34
C ARG A 94 13.48 16.71 -7.74
N GLU A 95 12.58 17.52 -7.23
CA GLU A 95 12.86 18.85 -6.71
C GLU A 95 13.32 18.82 -5.26
N GLU A 96 12.73 17.92 -4.46
CA GLU A 96 12.97 17.82 -3.02
C GLU A 96 13.12 16.37 -2.58
N GLN A 97 13.59 16.16 -1.35
CA GLN A 97 13.52 14.84 -0.67
C GLN A 97 12.09 14.60 -0.17
N TYR A 98 11.16 14.36 -1.11
CA TYR A 98 9.75 14.14 -0.82
C TYR A 98 9.48 12.67 -0.46
N HIS A 99 8.78 12.48 0.64
CA HIS A 99 8.27 11.18 1.09
C HIS A 99 6.74 11.17 1.01
N SER A 100 6.16 10.07 0.51
CA SER A 100 4.71 9.97 0.33
C SER A 100 3.96 9.94 1.66
N GLU A 101 2.90 10.71 1.77
CA GLU A 101 1.97 10.72 2.91
C GLU A 101 0.95 9.56 2.88
N CYS A 102 1.16 8.53 2.07
CA CYS A 102 0.23 7.41 1.98
C CYS A 102 0.22 6.58 3.26
N LYS A 103 -0.89 6.60 3.98
CA LYS A 103 -1.10 5.88 5.26
C LYS A 103 -1.41 4.38 5.10
N ARG A 104 -1.40 3.86 3.87
CA ARG A 104 -1.65 2.44 3.58
C ARG A 104 -3.00 1.90 4.08
N SER A 105 -4.00 2.76 4.16
CA SER A 105 -5.38 2.37 4.51
C SER A 105 -5.99 1.38 3.52
N ASN A 106 -5.42 1.27 2.31
CA ASN A 106 -5.87 0.41 1.22
C ASN A 106 -7.31 0.67 0.74
N TYR A 107 -7.87 1.85 1.03
CA TYR A 107 -9.19 2.22 0.49
C TYR A 107 -9.19 2.29 -1.04
N CYS A 108 -8.10 2.78 -1.66
CA CYS A 108 -7.95 2.81 -3.11
C CYS A 108 -8.03 1.40 -3.71
N VAL A 109 -7.34 0.41 -3.12
CA VAL A 109 -7.39 -0.99 -3.58
C VAL A 109 -8.77 -1.61 -3.39
N ALA A 110 -9.41 -1.36 -2.24
CA ALA A 110 -10.73 -1.93 -1.94
C ALA A 110 -11.85 -1.36 -2.82
N ARG A 111 -11.69 -0.15 -3.32
CA ARG A 111 -12.69 0.58 -4.11
C ARG A 111 -12.41 0.60 -5.62
N MET A 112 -11.27 0.07 -6.06
CA MET A 112 -10.84 0.12 -7.47
C MET A 112 -11.83 -0.48 -8.47
N TYR A 113 -12.71 -1.38 -8.04
CA TYR A 113 -13.72 -2.00 -8.89
C TYR A 113 -15.07 -1.28 -8.87
N THR A 114 -15.25 -0.31 -8.00
CA THR A 114 -16.54 0.36 -7.78
C THR A 114 -16.49 1.86 -7.96
N LEU A 115 -15.33 2.45 -7.90
CA LEU A 115 -15.08 3.88 -8.01
C LEU A 115 -13.81 4.18 -8.79
N ASP A 116 -13.56 5.45 -9.04
CA ASP A 116 -12.34 5.91 -9.70
C ASP A 116 -11.08 5.50 -8.93
N MET A 117 -10.02 5.18 -9.66
CA MET A 117 -8.72 4.88 -9.09
C MET A 117 -8.07 6.18 -8.57
N LYS A 118 -8.31 6.47 -7.31
CA LYS A 118 -7.75 7.62 -6.60
C LYS A 118 -7.54 7.31 -5.12
N CYS A 119 -6.90 8.22 -4.40
CA CYS A 119 -6.82 8.13 -2.95
C CYS A 119 -8.17 8.48 -2.32
N HIS A 120 -8.75 7.53 -1.59
CA HIS A 120 -10.03 7.69 -0.90
C HIS A 120 -9.88 7.97 0.62
N GLU A 121 -8.68 8.28 1.09
CA GLU A 121 -8.39 8.49 2.52
C GLU A 121 -9.25 9.58 3.16
N CYS A 122 -9.54 10.64 2.41
CA CYS A 122 -10.30 11.79 2.88
C CYS A 122 -11.80 11.71 2.58
N ASP A 123 -12.29 10.63 1.96
CA ASP A 123 -13.70 10.50 1.60
C ASP A 123 -14.58 10.48 2.87
N LYS A 124 -15.69 11.24 2.83
CA LYS A 124 -16.60 11.40 3.98
C LYS A 124 -17.46 10.15 4.20
N ASP A 125 -17.72 9.38 3.16
CA ASP A 125 -18.57 8.19 3.15
C ASP A 125 -17.93 6.95 3.76
N ILE A 126 -16.66 7.01 4.16
CA ILE A 126 -15.98 5.88 4.80
C ILE A 126 -16.56 5.67 6.21
N PRO A 127 -17.08 4.46 6.50
CA PRO A 127 -17.63 4.14 7.81
C PRO A 127 -16.64 4.37 8.96
N LYS A 128 -17.14 4.88 10.08
CA LYS A 128 -16.30 5.19 11.26
C LYS A 128 -15.48 3.99 11.76
N TYR A 129 -16.05 2.77 11.69
CA TYR A 129 -15.34 1.56 12.14
C TYR A 129 -14.14 1.22 11.24
N LEU A 130 -14.22 1.49 9.92
CA LEU A 130 -13.09 1.30 9.01
C LEU A 130 -12.01 2.36 9.24
N LYS A 131 -12.39 3.61 9.50
CA LYS A 131 -11.43 4.66 9.87
C LYS A 131 -10.68 4.31 11.16
N LYS A 132 -11.39 3.79 12.16
CA LYS A 132 -10.78 3.33 13.41
C LYS A 132 -9.81 2.15 13.18
N GLU A 133 -10.17 1.21 12.31
CA GLU A 133 -9.30 0.09 11.97
C GLU A 133 -8.05 0.55 11.21
N ALA A 134 -8.19 1.43 10.21
CA ALA A 134 -7.06 1.99 9.48
C ALA A 134 -6.08 2.71 10.41
N LYS A 135 -6.59 3.52 11.33
CA LYS A 135 -5.77 4.21 12.34
C LYS A 135 -4.99 3.23 13.23
N LYS A 136 -5.62 2.12 13.65
CA LYS A 136 -4.94 1.08 14.43
C LYS A 136 -3.76 0.47 13.66
N TYR A 137 -3.91 0.24 12.34
CA TYR A 137 -2.82 -0.27 11.52
C TYR A 137 -1.74 0.79 11.30
N GLU A 138 -2.12 2.05 11.09
CA GLU A 138 -1.18 3.16 11.00
C GLU A 138 -0.29 3.25 12.25
N GLU A 139 -0.88 3.22 13.43
CA GLU A 139 -0.16 3.23 14.71
C GLU A 139 0.76 2.01 14.89
N MET A 140 0.37 0.85 14.35
CA MET A 140 1.17 -0.38 14.41
C MET A 140 2.34 -0.36 13.42
N TRP A 141 2.15 0.24 12.22
CA TRP A 141 3.17 0.26 11.17
C TRP A 141 4.14 1.44 11.30
N TYR A 142 3.68 2.55 11.86
CA TYR A 142 4.45 3.76 12.10
C TYR A 142 4.29 4.16 13.57
N PRO A 143 4.90 3.41 14.51
CA PRO A 143 4.87 3.83 15.91
C PRO A 143 5.53 5.20 16.00
N SER A 144 4.78 6.19 16.49
CA SER A 144 5.36 7.49 16.83
C SER A 144 6.50 7.24 17.82
N GLU A 145 7.69 7.68 17.48
CA GLU A 145 8.80 7.70 18.42
C GLU A 145 8.33 8.47 19.69
N LYS A 146 8.21 7.74 20.79
CA LYS A 146 7.93 8.32 22.10
C LYS A 146 9.23 8.67 22.79
#